data_76a503d82342fe0694fed458055595c6
#
_entry.id   76a503d82342fe0694fed458055595c6
#
_cell.length_a   1.000
_cell.length_b   1.000
_cell.length_c   1.000
_cell.angle_alpha   90.00
_cell.angle_beta   90.00
_cell.angle_gamma   90.00
#
_symmetry.space_group_name_H-M   'P 1'
#
loop_
_entity.id
_entity.type
_entity.pdbx_description
1 polymer ?
#
loop_
_entity_poly.entity_id
_entity_poly.type
_entity_poly.pdbx_seq_one_letter_code
_entity_poly.pdbx_strand_id
1 'polypeptide(L)'
;MQEYEIRIVDAFTDRPFAGNPCGVVARAEGLTDAQMQAIARELNLSETAFVFPSERADFRVRFFTPLREIPLAGHPTIATMYTLAELGRIDLSAGAKRVMQELSVGVLPVDVERAADGRVRVVMTQAKPEF
;
A
#
# COMPACT_ATOMS: atom_id res chain seq x y z
N MET A 1 -10.76 -22.91 -5.23
CA MET A 1 -9.82 -21.94 -5.80
C MET A 1 -10.11 -20.59 -5.20
N GLN A 2 -9.10 -19.96 -4.61
CA GLN A 2 -9.27 -18.61 -4.05
C GLN A 2 -9.07 -17.57 -5.13
N GLU A 3 -9.92 -16.57 -5.12
CA GLU A 3 -9.80 -15.42 -6.02
C GLU A 3 -9.22 -14.24 -5.24
N TYR A 4 -8.31 -13.53 -5.89
CA TYR A 4 -7.71 -12.33 -5.31
C TYR A 4 -7.97 -11.14 -6.23
N GLU A 5 -8.45 -10.06 -5.64
CA GLU A 5 -8.64 -8.81 -6.37
C GLU A 5 -7.35 -8.02 -6.37
N ILE A 6 -6.95 -7.58 -7.56
CA ILE A 6 -5.76 -6.74 -7.75
C ILE A 6 -6.24 -5.41 -8.32
N ARG A 7 -5.88 -4.32 -7.65
CA ARG A 7 -6.15 -2.98 -8.13
C ARG A 7 -4.87 -2.35 -8.64
N ILE A 8 -4.94 -1.66 -9.76
CA ILE A 8 -3.81 -0.92 -10.30
C ILE A 8 -4.08 0.56 -10.07
N VAL A 9 -3.18 1.21 -9.33
CA VAL A 9 -3.37 2.58 -8.86
C VAL A 9 -2.19 3.42 -9.29
N ASP A 10 -2.48 4.57 -9.94
CA ASP A 10 -1.48 5.58 -10.23
C ASP A 10 -1.33 6.49 -9.03
N ALA A 11 -0.13 6.50 -8.45
CA ALA A 11 0.17 7.35 -7.30
C ALA A 11 0.91 8.60 -7.75
N PHE A 12 0.71 9.68 -7.00
CA PHE A 12 1.40 10.97 -7.19
C PHE A 12 1.13 11.70 -8.49
N THR A 13 0.07 11.42 -9.23
CA THR A 13 -0.16 12.16 -10.45
C THR A 13 -1.58 12.70 -10.53
N ASP A 14 -1.69 13.94 -10.94
CA ASP A 14 -2.90 14.56 -11.44
C ASP A 14 -2.90 14.69 -12.96
N ARG A 15 -1.86 14.15 -13.60
CA ARG A 15 -1.70 14.15 -15.07
C ARG A 15 -1.86 12.74 -15.62
N PRO A 16 -2.67 12.54 -16.67
CA PRO A 16 -2.73 11.26 -17.35
C PRO A 16 -1.34 10.83 -17.85
N PHE A 17 -1.02 9.56 -17.68
CA PHE A 17 0.23 8.92 -18.15
C PHE A 17 1.51 9.42 -17.47
N ALA A 18 1.40 10.27 -16.45
CA ALA A 18 2.58 10.79 -15.73
C ALA A 18 2.85 10.07 -14.43
N GLY A 19 2.00 9.15 -14.00
CA GLY A 19 2.12 8.44 -12.74
C GLY A 19 2.91 7.16 -12.82
N ASN A 20 3.23 6.62 -11.65
CA ASN A 20 3.90 5.34 -11.48
C ASN A 20 2.85 4.32 -11.02
N PRO A 21 2.35 3.45 -11.90
CA PRO A 21 1.30 2.53 -11.50
C PRO A 21 1.81 1.47 -10.54
N CYS A 22 1.04 1.24 -9.48
CA CYS A 22 1.31 0.22 -8.48
C CYS A 22 0.16 -0.78 -8.44
N GLY A 23 0.48 -2.05 -8.27
CA GLY A 23 -0.53 -3.07 -7.99
C GLY A 23 -0.79 -3.12 -6.49
N VAL A 24 -2.06 -3.28 -6.10
CA VAL A 24 -2.43 -3.43 -4.70
C VAL A 24 -3.34 -4.64 -4.57
N VAL A 25 -2.90 -5.63 -3.80
CA VAL A 25 -3.72 -6.77 -3.40
C VAL A 25 -4.16 -6.50 -1.96
N ALA A 26 -5.37 -5.98 -1.81
CA ALA A 26 -5.84 -5.46 -0.51
C ALA A 26 -6.17 -6.55 0.50
N ARG A 27 -6.35 -7.79 0.04
CA ARG A 27 -6.58 -8.96 0.89
C ARG A 27 -5.73 -10.09 0.37
N ALA A 28 -4.51 -10.21 0.90
CA ALA A 28 -3.51 -11.13 0.39
C ALA A 28 -3.36 -12.39 1.26
N GLU A 29 -4.21 -12.58 2.27
CA GLU A 29 -4.12 -13.72 3.17
C GLU A 29 -4.14 -15.04 2.38
N GLY A 30 -3.21 -15.92 2.70
CA GLY A 30 -3.09 -17.22 2.04
C GLY A 30 -2.10 -17.25 0.89
N LEU A 31 -1.59 -16.12 0.42
CA LEU A 31 -0.56 -16.11 -0.61
C LEU A 31 0.81 -16.43 0.00
N THR A 32 1.55 -17.29 -0.66
CA THR A 32 2.93 -17.59 -0.29
C THR A 32 3.88 -16.54 -0.87
N ASP A 33 5.12 -16.51 -0.37
CA ASP A 33 6.15 -15.61 -0.89
C ASP A 33 6.35 -15.84 -2.40
N ALA A 34 6.40 -17.09 -2.83
CA ALA A 34 6.58 -17.45 -4.24
C ALA A 34 5.40 -16.97 -5.09
N GLN A 35 4.18 -17.09 -4.57
CA GLN A 35 2.99 -16.63 -5.28
C GLN A 35 2.97 -15.11 -5.41
N MET A 36 3.32 -14.39 -4.35
CA MET A 36 3.40 -12.92 -4.39
C MET A 36 4.44 -12.46 -5.40
N GLN A 37 5.61 -13.08 -5.41
CA GLN A 37 6.66 -12.73 -6.37
C GLN A 37 6.22 -13.05 -7.80
N ALA A 38 5.51 -14.15 -8.00
CA ALA A 38 5.00 -14.51 -9.32
C ALA A 38 3.96 -13.49 -9.81
N ILE A 39 3.07 -13.04 -8.93
CA ILE A 39 2.07 -12.01 -9.26
C ILE A 39 2.78 -10.70 -9.63
N ALA A 40 3.75 -10.28 -8.83
CA ALA A 40 4.49 -9.04 -9.09
C ALA A 40 5.22 -9.09 -10.43
N ARG A 41 5.79 -10.24 -10.77
CA ARG A 41 6.47 -10.44 -12.05
C ARG A 41 5.49 -10.42 -13.21
N GLU A 42 4.34 -11.06 -13.06
CA GLU A 42 3.32 -11.15 -14.09
C GLU A 42 2.71 -9.77 -14.38
N LEU A 43 2.45 -8.98 -13.35
CA LEU A 43 1.94 -7.61 -13.51
C LEU A 43 2.97 -6.69 -14.15
N ASN A 44 4.23 -6.92 -13.87
CA ASN A 44 5.36 -6.13 -14.41
C ASN A 44 5.20 -4.62 -14.17
N LEU A 45 4.68 -4.27 -13.01
CA LEU A 45 4.60 -2.88 -12.55
C LEU A 45 5.82 -2.58 -11.69
N SER A 46 6.11 -1.30 -11.47
CA SER A 46 7.27 -0.90 -10.65
C SER A 46 7.25 -1.58 -9.28
N GLU A 47 6.09 -1.54 -8.62
CA GLU A 47 5.90 -2.22 -7.34
C GLU A 47 4.49 -2.79 -7.23
N THR A 48 4.36 -3.83 -6.42
CA THR A 48 3.06 -4.41 -6.04
C THR A 48 3.03 -4.56 -4.54
N ALA A 49 1.96 -4.07 -3.91
CA ALA A 49 1.76 -4.16 -2.47
C ALA A 49 0.77 -5.28 -2.15
N PHE A 50 1.07 -6.02 -1.10
CA PHE A 50 0.22 -7.11 -0.59
C PHE A 50 -0.13 -6.79 0.86
N VAL A 51 -1.44 -6.70 1.15
CA VAL A 51 -1.95 -6.29 2.45
C VAL A 51 -2.43 -7.50 3.22
N PHE A 52 -1.96 -7.63 4.45
CA PHE A 52 -2.32 -8.69 5.38
C PHE A 52 -2.87 -8.09 6.67
N PRO A 53 -3.64 -8.86 7.45
CA PRO A 53 -3.95 -8.46 8.82
C PRO A 53 -2.68 -8.44 9.66
N SER A 54 -2.65 -7.63 10.71
CA SER A 54 -1.52 -7.51 11.61
C SER A 54 -1.99 -7.62 13.06
N GLU A 55 -1.21 -8.30 13.90
CA GLU A 55 -1.42 -8.33 15.35
C GLU A 55 -0.72 -7.17 16.04
N ARG A 56 0.21 -6.48 15.36
CA ARG A 56 1.03 -5.42 15.91
C ARG A 56 0.61 -4.03 15.44
N ALA A 57 -0.16 -3.95 14.36
CA ALA A 57 -0.51 -2.70 13.70
C ALA A 57 -1.89 -2.83 13.07
N ASP A 58 -2.35 -1.80 12.38
CA ASP A 58 -3.62 -1.86 11.66
C ASP A 58 -3.57 -2.81 10.47
N PHE A 59 -2.45 -2.79 9.75
CA PHE A 59 -2.21 -3.65 8.60
C PHE A 59 -0.74 -4.03 8.53
N ARG A 60 -0.48 -5.20 7.97
CA ARG A 60 0.85 -5.59 7.53
C ARG A 60 0.91 -5.47 6.01
N VAL A 61 1.95 -4.85 5.48
CA VAL A 61 2.09 -4.64 4.05
C VAL A 61 3.47 -5.13 3.60
N ARG A 62 3.47 -5.87 2.50
CA ARG A 62 4.70 -6.34 1.86
C ARG A 62 4.76 -5.78 0.46
N PHE A 63 5.93 -5.33 0.04
CA PHE A 63 6.13 -4.70 -1.26
C PHE A 63 7.07 -5.54 -2.11
N PHE A 64 6.67 -5.75 -3.36
CA PHE A 64 7.46 -6.53 -4.32
C PHE A 64 7.67 -5.73 -5.59
N THR A 65 8.91 -5.78 -6.12
CA THR A 65 9.18 -5.42 -7.51
C THR A 65 9.02 -6.68 -8.36
N PRO A 66 9.09 -6.59 -9.71
CA PRO A 66 9.09 -7.79 -10.53
C PRO A 66 10.24 -8.75 -10.22
N LEU A 67 11.30 -8.29 -9.57
CA LEU A 67 12.49 -9.09 -9.32
C LEU A 67 12.61 -9.58 -7.87
N ARG A 68 12.10 -8.82 -6.89
CA ARG A 68 12.31 -9.15 -5.48
C ARG A 68 11.38 -8.35 -4.55
N GLU A 69 11.28 -8.84 -3.32
CA GLU A 69 10.66 -8.09 -2.25
C GLU A 69 11.58 -6.94 -1.80
N ILE A 70 10.97 -5.79 -1.49
CA ILE A 70 11.68 -4.63 -0.94
C ILE A 70 11.08 -4.27 0.43
N PRO A 71 11.90 -3.75 1.37
CA PRO A 71 11.44 -3.54 2.75
C PRO A 71 10.54 -2.34 2.94
N LEU A 72 10.65 -1.34 2.08
CA LEU A 72 9.91 -0.08 2.21
C LEU A 72 9.80 0.59 0.85
N ALA A 73 8.66 1.21 0.58
CA ALA A 73 8.46 1.94 -0.66
C ALA A 73 7.49 3.10 -0.45
N GLY A 74 7.77 4.25 -1.04
CA GLY A 74 6.95 5.47 -0.92
C GLY A 74 5.67 5.39 -1.75
N HIS A 75 5.79 5.27 -3.07
CA HIS A 75 4.65 5.22 -3.99
C HIS A 75 3.66 4.09 -3.67
N PRO A 76 4.13 2.84 -3.44
CA PRO A 76 3.20 1.77 -3.11
C PRO A 76 2.50 1.97 -1.78
N THR A 77 3.11 2.63 -0.80
CA THR A 77 2.44 2.94 0.46
C THR A 77 1.27 3.88 0.22
N ILE A 78 1.47 4.93 -0.57
CA ILE A 78 0.40 5.87 -0.89
C ILE A 78 -0.72 5.17 -1.64
N ALA A 79 -0.38 4.36 -2.65
CA ALA A 79 -1.37 3.58 -3.41
C ALA A 79 -2.14 2.61 -2.51
N THR A 80 -1.45 1.96 -1.57
CA THR A 80 -2.06 1.02 -0.62
C THR A 80 -3.07 1.72 0.28
N MET A 81 -2.67 2.82 0.90
CA MET A 81 -3.55 3.55 1.81
C MET A 81 -4.75 4.15 1.09
N TYR A 82 -4.54 4.69 -0.11
CA TYR A 82 -5.61 5.16 -0.95
C TYR A 82 -6.63 4.05 -1.24
N THR A 83 -6.14 2.87 -1.63
CA THR A 83 -7.00 1.72 -1.93
C THR A 83 -7.79 1.29 -0.69
N LEU A 84 -7.15 1.19 0.47
CA LEU A 84 -7.81 0.80 1.71
C LEU A 84 -8.88 1.82 2.12
N ALA A 85 -8.62 3.10 1.92
CA ALA A 85 -9.60 4.15 2.19
C ALA A 85 -10.80 4.03 1.24
N GLU A 86 -10.56 3.81 -0.05
CA GLU A 86 -11.60 3.62 -1.06
C GLU A 86 -12.48 2.40 -0.75
N LEU A 87 -11.90 1.35 -0.20
CA LEU A 87 -12.63 0.13 0.18
C LEU A 87 -13.34 0.25 1.53
N GLY A 88 -13.22 1.39 2.21
CA GLY A 88 -13.82 1.59 3.52
C GLY A 88 -13.11 0.87 4.65
N ARG A 89 -11.90 0.38 4.44
CA ARG A 89 -11.12 -0.32 5.47
C ARG A 89 -10.33 0.62 6.34
N ILE A 90 -10.21 1.89 5.95
CA ILE A 90 -9.70 2.96 6.78
C ILE A 90 -10.86 3.92 7.01
N ASP A 91 -11.23 4.14 8.28
CA ASP A 91 -12.34 4.99 8.65
C ASP A 91 -11.89 6.46 8.66
N LEU A 92 -12.36 7.22 7.67
CA LEU A 92 -12.08 8.64 7.56
C LEU A 92 -13.26 9.51 7.95
N SER A 93 -14.24 8.97 8.70
CA SER A 93 -15.43 9.72 9.11
C SER A 93 -15.09 10.96 9.95
N ALA A 94 -13.98 10.92 10.69
CA ALA A 94 -13.48 12.06 11.45
C ALA A 94 -12.59 13.00 10.62
N GLY A 95 -12.43 12.74 9.32
CA GLY A 95 -11.61 13.56 8.41
C GLY A 95 -10.20 13.06 8.25
N ALA A 96 -9.59 12.49 9.28
CA ALA A 96 -8.21 12.00 9.24
C ALA A 96 -8.04 10.82 10.17
N LYS A 97 -7.05 9.97 9.86
CA LYS A 97 -6.68 8.86 10.71
C LYS A 97 -5.21 8.54 10.54
N ARG A 98 -4.54 8.29 11.66
CA ARG A 98 -3.19 7.74 11.66
C ARG A 98 -3.28 6.22 11.60
N VAL A 99 -2.79 5.66 10.52
CA VAL A 99 -2.77 4.21 10.29
C VAL A 99 -1.38 3.70 10.65
N MET A 100 -1.33 2.68 11.48
CA MET A 100 -0.07 2.01 11.79
C MET A 100 0.10 0.85 10.82
N GLN A 101 1.22 0.82 10.09
CA GLN A 101 1.51 -0.28 9.17
C GLN A 101 2.73 -1.05 9.64
N GLU A 102 2.61 -2.35 9.62
CA GLU A 102 3.72 -3.25 9.91
C GLU A 102 4.45 -3.58 8.62
N LEU A 103 5.76 -3.29 8.62
CA LEU A 103 6.66 -3.61 7.53
C LEU A 103 7.76 -4.52 8.05
N SER A 104 8.59 -5.05 7.16
CA SER A 104 9.73 -5.86 7.58
C SER A 104 10.73 -5.09 8.46
N VAL A 105 10.78 -3.76 8.30
CA VAL A 105 11.67 -2.89 9.09
C VAL A 105 11.05 -2.43 10.40
N GLY A 106 9.77 -2.70 10.66
CA GLY A 106 9.10 -2.30 11.89
C GLY A 106 7.72 -1.71 11.62
N VAL A 107 7.11 -1.15 12.66
CA VAL A 107 5.79 -0.52 12.56
C VAL A 107 5.98 0.99 12.37
N LEU A 108 5.42 1.52 11.29
CA LEU A 108 5.53 2.93 10.93
C LEU A 108 4.15 3.58 10.79
N PRO A 109 4.00 4.84 11.22
CA PRO A 109 2.74 5.56 11.06
C PRO A 109 2.60 6.12 9.64
N VAL A 110 1.35 6.13 9.16
CA VAL A 110 0.98 6.79 7.91
C VAL A 110 -0.27 7.60 8.20
N ASP A 111 -0.25 8.89 7.91
CA ASP A 111 -1.41 9.73 8.11
C ASP A 111 -2.24 9.78 6.84
N VAL A 112 -3.53 9.43 6.97
CA VAL A 112 -4.48 9.40 5.87
C VAL A 112 -5.58 10.38 6.20
N GLU A 113 -5.90 11.27 5.27
CA GLU A 113 -6.95 12.26 5.49
C GLU A 113 -7.80 12.45 4.23
N ARG A 114 -9.04 12.88 4.45
CA ARG A 114 -9.93 13.29 3.37
C ARG A 114 -9.93 14.80 3.32
N ALA A 115 -9.47 15.35 2.19
CA ALA A 115 -9.45 16.78 1.97
C ALA A 115 -10.87 17.32 1.76
N ALA A 116 -11.01 18.65 1.82
CA ALA A 116 -12.31 19.33 1.67
C ALA A 116 -12.98 19.03 0.31
N ASP A 117 -12.20 18.73 -0.71
CA ASP A 117 -12.70 18.36 -2.04
C ASP A 117 -13.06 16.87 -2.16
N GLY A 118 -12.96 16.12 -1.09
CA GLY A 118 -13.26 14.69 -1.04
C GLY A 118 -12.09 13.77 -1.39
N ARG A 119 -10.96 14.33 -1.78
CA ARG A 119 -9.78 13.55 -2.15
C ARG A 119 -9.10 12.96 -0.91
N VAL A 120 -8.56 11.77 -1.06
CA VAL A 120 -7.77 11.13 -0.01
C VAL A 120 -6.31 11.56 -0.16
N ARG A 121 -5.74 12.09 0.92
CA ARG A 121 -4.32 12.44 0.99
C ARG A 121 -3.61 11.49 1.94
N VAL A 122 -2.42 11.09 1.56
CA VAL A 122 -1.58 10.20 2.35
C VAL A 122 -0.28 10.91 2.65
N VAL A 123 0.05 11.04 3.93
CA VAL A 123 1.28 11.69 4.38
C VAL A 123 2.12 10.66 5.12
N MET A 124 3.29 10.39 4.60
CA MET A 124 4.22 9.44 5.21
C MET A 124 5.20 10.19 6.10
N THR A 125 5.38 9.69 7.31
CA THR A 125 6.49 10.13 8.15
C THR A 125 7.71 9.34 7.73
N GLN A 126 8.70 10.03 7.18
CA GLN A 126 9.95 9.38 6.85
C GLN A 126 10.71 9.06 8.13
N ALA A 127 11.15 7.80 8.26
CA ALA A 127 12.06 7.45 9.32
C ALA A 127 13.34 8.24 9.13
N LYS A 128 13.77 8.99 10.15
CA LYS A 128 15.05 9.67 10.10
C LYS A 128 16.14 8.60 10.09
N PRO A 129 17.07 8.64 9.13
CA PRO A 129 18.18 7.72 9.19
C PRO A 129 18.98 7.97 10.46
N GLU A 130 19.24 6.91 11.19
CA GLU A 130 20.14 6.97 12.33
C GLU A 130 21.57 6.77 11.82
N PHE A 131 22.39 7.70 12.14
CA PHE A 131 23.80 7.65 11.78
C PHE A 131 24.65 7.27 13.00
#